data_6379b342665e2fd1d8576a6687f790d0
#
_entry.id   6379b342665e2fd1d8576a6687f790d0
#
_cell.length_a   1.000
_cell.length_b   1.000
_cell.length_c   1.000
_cell.angle_alpha   90.00
_cell.angle_beta   90.00
_cell.angle_gamma   90.00
#
_symmetry.space_group_name_H-M   'P 1'
#
loop_
_entity.id
_entity.type
_entity.pdbx_description
1 polymer ?
#
loop_
_entity_poly.entity_id
_entity_poly.type
_entity_poly.pdbx_seq_one_letter_code
_entity_poly.pdbx_strand_id
1 'polypeptide(L)'
;MASLTQSSVALPLHSGASSTIRIEPPHGLFALRLREVWAYRELLYFFVWRDVKIRYKQTAIGILWVVLQPVLTMLVFTLFFGRLAKLPSQGLPYPVFYFAALVPWTYFSYALQMTTNVVVDNQRLITKVYFPRLILPISSALSGLVDFAIGFVVLAIFTVAYGIRPTLAALWLPALLALAVFTALGVGLWLSALNALYRCLLYTSPSPRD
;
A
#
# COMPACT_ATOMS: atom_id res chain seq x y z
N MET A 1 16.13 75.59 16.72
CA MET A 1 16.08 75.22 15.29
C MET A 1 17.21 74.22 15.05
N ALA A 2 16.91 72.95 15.02
CA ALA A 2 17.85 71.89 14.64
C ALA A 2 17.05 70.84 13.86
N SER A 3 17.25 70.84 12.56
CA SER A 3 16.63 69.92 11.59
C SER A 3 17.31 68.55 11.67
N LEU A 4 16.61 67.52 12.11
CA LEU A 4 17.05 66.13 12.06
C LEU A 4 16.82 65.59 10.66
N THR A 5 17.91 65.42 9.90
CA THR A 5 17.97 64.75 8.61
C THR A 5 17.80 63.24 8.84
N GLN A 6 16.68 62.69 8.53
CA GLN A 6 16.49 61.22 8.50
C GLN A 6 17.13 60.67 7.25
N SER A 7 18.31 60.04 7.42
CA SER A 7 18.91 59.16 6.41
C SER A 7 18.09 57.87 6.31
N SER A 8 17.25 57.74 5.30
CA SER A 8 16.60 56.51 4.94
C SER A 8 17.65 55.56 4.34
N VAL A 9 18.10 54.59 5.14
CA VAL A 9 18.88 53.42 4.65
C VAL A 9 17.96 52.53 3.85
N ALA A 10 17.97 52.67 2.54
CA ALA A 10 17.34 51.71 1.63
C ALA A 10 18.04 50.36 1.69
N LEU A 11 17.46 49.37 2.36
CA LEU A 11 17.87 47.99 2.28
C LEU A 11 17.68 47.52 0.83
N PRO A 12 18.68 46.90 0.20
CA PRO A 12 18.50 46.28 -1.11
C PRO A 12 17.55 45.10 -0.99
N LEU A 13 16.36 45.23 -1.56
CA LEU A 13 15.44 44.12 -1.78
C LEU A 13 16.15 43.12 -2.69
N HIS A 14 16.65 42.04 -2.11
CA HIS A 14 17.06 40.88 -2.88
C HIS A 14 15.84 40.42 -3.70
N SER A 15 15.91 40.64 -5.00
CA SER A 15 15.03 40.05 -5.98
C SER A 15 15.36 38.57 -6.10
N GLY A 16 15.11 37.82 -5.01
CA GLY A 16 15.00 36.38 -5.08
C GLY A 16 13.83 36.06 -6.00
N ALA A 17 14.13 35.47 -7.16
CA ALA A 17 13.11 34.94 -8.05
C ALA A 17 12.20 34.02 -7.22
N SER A 18 11.07 34.58 -6.78
CA SER A 18 10.01 33.80 -6.15
C SER A 18 9.53 32.82 -7.22
N SER A 19 9.98 31.56 -7.11
CA SER A 19 9.42 30.48 -7.90
C SER A 19 7.96 30.33 -7.50
N THR A 20 7.09 31.06 -8.17
CA THR A 20 5.64 30.95 -8.03
C THR A 20 5.26 29.55 -8.50
N ILE A 21 4.98 28.67 -7.57
CA ILE A 21 4.40 27.35 -7.86
C ILE A 21 2.95 27.61 -8.25
N ARG A 22 2.69 27.65 -9.56
CA ARG A 22 1.33 27.79 -10.11
C ARG A 22 0.63 26.43 -9.98
N ILE A 23 -0.31 26.35 -9.06
CA ILE A 23 -1.16 25.18 -8.88
C ILE A 23 -2.27 25.27 -9.92
N GLU A 24 -2.10 24.59 -11.06
CA GLU A 24 -3.16 24.47 -12.07
C GLU A 24 -3.95 23.18 -11.82
N PRO A 25 -5.30 23.23 -11.90
CA PRO A 25 -6.10 22.02 -11.82
C PRO A 25 -5.77 21.10 -12.99
N PRO A 26 -5.66 19.78 -12.77
CA PRO A 26 -5.32 18.85 -13.81
C PRO A 26 -6.44 18.77 -14.84
N HIS A 27 -6.17 19.15 -16.08
CA HIS A 27 -7.07 18.99 -17.21
C HIS A 27 -6.84 17.58 -17.82
N GLY A 28 -7.84 16.68 -17.68
CA GLY A 28 -7.88 15.39 -18.33
C GLY A 28 -8.02 14.20 -17.40
N LEU A 29 -8.79 13.20 -17.85
CA LEU A 29 -9.07 11.94 -17.13
C LEU A 29 -7.83 11.05 -16.92
N PHE A 30 -6.75 11.27 -17.67
CA PHE A 30 -5.48 10.54 -17.62
C PHE A 30 -4.33 11.32 -16.96
N ALA A 31 -4.60 12.40 -16.25
CA ALA A 31 -3.57 13.14 -15.52
C ALA A 31 -3.09 12.40 -14.25
N LEU A 32 -2.83 11.09 -14.38
CA LEU A 32 -2.00 10.35 -13.44
C LEU A 32 -0.58 10.91 -13.58
N ARG A 33 -0.25 11.89 -12.75
CA ARG A 33 1.08 12.53 -12.72
C ARG A 33 2.13 11.56 -12.17
N LEU A 34 2.32 10.43 -12.85
CA LEU A 34 3.33 9.43 -12.50
C LEU A 34 4.72 10.03 -12.42
N ARG A 35 5.00 11.05 -13.23
CA ARG A 35 6.25 11.81 -13.16
C ARG A 35 6.40 12.56 -11.83
N GLU A 36 5.31 13.09 -11.28
CA GLU A 36 5.34 13.70 -9.95
C GLU A 36 5.56 12.66 -8.86
N VAL A 37 4.90 11.50 -8.92
CA VAL A 37 5.14 10.39 -7.99
C VAL A 37 6.62 9.98 -8.00
N TRP A 38 7.23 9.94 -9.19
CA TRP A 38 8.67 9.64 -9.32
C TRP A 38 9.56 10.74 -8.75
N ALA A 39 9.17 12.02 -8.88
CA ALA A 39 9.88 13.14 -8.27
C ALA A 39 9.87 13.08 -6.73
N TYR A 40 8.77 12.54 -6.15
CA TYR A 40 8.60 12.35 -4.71
C TYR A 40 8.93 10.93 -4.23
N ARG A 41 9.79 10.18 -4.94
CA ARG A 41 10.18 8.80 -4.60
C ARG A 41 10.75 8.64 -3.19
N GLU A 42 11.44 9.66 -2.66
CA GLU A 42 11.95 9.64 -1.29
C GLU A 42 10.82 9.65 -0.26
N LEU A 43 9.78 10.43 -0.50
CA LEU A 43 8.57 10.46 0.32
C LEU A 43 7.83 9.12 0.24
N LEU A 44 7.74 8.54 -0.96
CA LEU A 44 7.16 7.20 -1.19
C LEU A 44 7.91 6.14 -0.38
N TYR A 45 9.24 6.13 -0.45
CA TYR A 45 10.08 5.22 0.32
C TYR A 45 9.89 5.40 1.83
N PHE A 46 9.81 6.64 2.31
CA PHE A 46 9.57 6.95 3.71
C PHE A 46 8.22 6.39 4.20
N PHE A 47 7.14 6.53 3.41
CA PHE A 47 5.84 5.98 3.77
C PHE A 47 5.84 4.46 3.78
N VAL A 48 6.43 3.81 2.76
CA VAL A 48 6.57 2.34 2.73
C VAL A 48 7.34 1.87 3.97
N TRP A 49 8.48 2.49 4.28
CA TRP A 49 9.28 2.17 5.45
C TRP A 49 8.51 2.37 6.77
N ARG A 50 7.80 3.48 6.88
CA ARG A 50 6.94 3.76 8.04
C ARG A 50 5.90 2.66 8.25
N ASP A 51 5.17 2.29 7.21
CA ASP A 51 4.07 1.32 7.27
C ASP A 51 4.61 -0.07 7.62
N VAL A 52 5.73 -0.47 7.02
CA VAL A 52 6.45 -1.71 7.36
C VAL A 52 6.91 -1.66 8.82
N LYS A 53 7.59 -0.57 9.23
CA LYS A 53 8.12 -0.44 10.60
C LYS A 53 7.03 -0.48 11.67
N ILE A 54 5.90 0.19 11.45
CA ILE A 54 4.77 0.16 12.39
C ILE A 54 4.28 -1.27 12.57
N ARG A 55 4.11 -2.02 11.47
CA ARG A 55 3.62 -3.39 11.50
C ARG A 55 4.55 -4.33 12.27
N TYR A 56 5.85 -4.25 12.01
CA TYR A 56 6.83 -5.18 12.59
C TYR A 56 7.35 -4.74 13.98
N LYS A 57 7.28 -3.44 14.32
CA LYS A 57 7.79 -2.94 15.60
C LYS A 57 6.83 -3.14 16.77
N GLN A 58 5.54 -3.25 16.52
CA GLN A 58 4.53 -3.33 17.58
C GLN A 58 4.41 -4.70 18.26
N THR A 59 5.05 -5.75 17.72
CA THR A 59 5.02 -7.08 18.32
C THR A 59 6.38 -7.76 18.19
N ALA A 60 6.99 -8.12 19.33
CA ALA A 60 8.15 -9.02 19.34
C ALA A 60 7.84 -10.36 18.63
N ILE A 61 6.56 -10.70 18.50
CA ILE A 61 6.00 -11.86 17.83
C ILE A 61 5.62 -11.54 16.36
N GLY A 62 5.75 -10.27 15.91
CA GLY A 62 5.17 -9.79 14.64
C GLY A 62 5.62 -10.57 13.40
N ILE A 63 6.92 -10.82 13.25
CA ILE A 63 7.44 -11.60 12.11
C ILE A 63 6.99 -13.07 12.23
N LEU A 64 7.03 -13.62 13.44
CA LEU A 64 6.57 -14.99 13.68
C LEU A 64 5.07 -15.13 13.35
N TRP A 65 4.26 -14.13 13.69
CA TRP A 65 2.83 -14.16 13.42
C TRP A 65 2.51 -14.10 11.92
N VAL A 66 3.25 -13.31 11.16
CA VAL A 66 3.11 -13.19 9.70
C VAL A 66 3.37 -14.54 9.01
N VAL A 67 4.26 -15.36 9.55
CA VAL A 67 4.53 -16.72 9.03
C VAL A 67 3.56 -17.73 9.62
N LEU A 68 3.28 -17.65 10.92
CA LEU A 68 2.47 -18.62 11.64
C LEU A 68 1.02 -18.63 11.15
N GLN A 69 0.43 -17.46 10.94
CA GLN A 69 -0.97 -17.34 10.53
C GLN A 69 -1.25 -18.04 9.17
N PRO A 70 -0.51 -17.78 8.07
CA PRO A 70 -0.70 -18.52 6.82
C PRO A 70 -0.41 -20.02 6.94
N VAL A 71 0.57 -20.41 7.76
CA VAL A 71 0.89 -21.84 7.98
C VAL A 71 -0.25 -22.52 8.73
N LEU A 72 -0.81 -21.92 9.78
CA LEU A 72 -1.96 -22.47 10.49
C LEU A 72 -3.18 -22.57 9.57
N THR A 73 -3.44 -21.52 8.76
CA THR A 73 -4.50 -21.53 7.77
C THR A 73 -4.31 -22.67 6.78
N MET A 74 -3.10 -22.84 6.25
CA MET A 74 -2.74 -23.96 5.38
C MET A 74 -3.00 -25.34 6.03
N LEU A 75 -2.62 -25.50 7.30
CA LEU A 75 -2.85 -26.75 8.03
C LEU A 75 -4.35 -27.06 8.17
N VAL A 76 -5.14 -26.07 8.59
CA VAL A 76 -6.59 -26.21 8.72
C VAL A 76 -7.22 -26.61 7.38
N PHE A 77 -6.91 -25.88 6.32
CA PHE A 77 -7.47 -26.17 4.99
C PHE A 77 -6.97 -27.51 4.42
N THR A 78 -5.72 -27.88 4.66
CA THR A 78 -5.19 -29.19 4.27
C THR A 78 -5.95 -30.32 4.97
N LEU A 79 -6.28 -30.14 6.25
CA LEU A 79 -7.04 -31.14 7.00
C LEU A 79 -8.47 -31.26 6.45
N PHE A 80 -9.14 -30.13 6.28
CA PHE A 80 -10.55 -30.12 5.82
C PHE A 80 -10.67 -30.54 4.35
N PHE A 81 -9.94 -29.92 3.45
CA PHE A 81 -10.12 -30.14 2.01
C PHE A 81 -9.25 -31.30 1.49
N GLY A 82 -8.08 -31.55 2.08
CA GLY A 82 -7.20 -32.63 1.68
C GLY A 82 -7.65 -33.98 2.22
N ARG A 83 -8.03 -34.08 3.50
CA ARG A 83 -8.42 -35.35 4.14
C ARG A 83 -9.92 -35.61 4.17
N LEU A 84 -10.75 -34.62 4.54
CA LEU A 84 -12.21 -34.79 4.64
C LEU A 84 -12.88 -34.72 3.27
N ALA A 85 -12.66 -33.64 2.53
CA ALA A 85 -13.33 -33.40 1.25
C ALA A 85 -12.66 -34.10 0.07
N LYS A 86 -11.40 -34.57 0.22
CA LYS A 86 -10.61 -35.29 -0.81
C LYS A 86 -10.61 -34.59 -2.17
N LEU A 87 -10.51 -33.27 -2.17
CA LEU A 87 -10.49 -32.49 -3.40
C LEU A 87 -9.22 -32.80 -4.22
N PRO A 88 -9.29 -32.84 -5.57
CA PRO A 88 -8.15 -33.15 -6.40
C PRO A 88 -7.10 -32.02 -6.35
N SER A 89 -5.85 -32.36 -6.01
CA SER A 89 -4.70 -31.43 -5.98
C SER A 89 -3.80 -31.57 -7.20
N GLN A 90 -4.29 -32.17 -8.28
CA GLN A 90 -3.55 -32.39 -9.54
C GLN A 90 -2.18 -33.09 -9.35
N GLY A 91 -2.07 -33.98 -8.37
CA GLY A 91 -0.85 -34.71 -8.08
C GLY A 91 0.19 -33.97 -7.23
N LEU A 92 -0.10 -32.72 -6.83
CA LEU A 92 0.77 -31.96 -5.93
C LEU A 92 0.41 -32.25 -4.45
N PRO A 93 1.38 -32.20 -3.52
CA PRO A 93 1.10 -32.23 -2.10
C PRO A 93 0.15 -31.09 -1.73
N TYR A 94 -0.95 -31.41 -1.08
CA TYR A 94 -2.02 -30.48 -0.79
C TYR A 94 -1.58 -29.20 -0.05
N PRO A 95 -0.64 -29.25 0.93
CA PRO A 95 -0.10 -28.07 1.59
C PRO A 95 0.53 -27.08 0.63
N VAL A 96 1.33 -27.54 -0.33
CA VAL A 96 2.02 -26.67 -1.31
C VAL A 96 1.01 -26.06 -2.28
N PHE A 97 0.06 -26.86 -2.77
CA PHE A 97 -1.01 -26.38 -3.66
C PHE A 97 -1.83 -25.27 -3.02
N TYR A 98 -2.26 -25.48 -1.77
CA TYR A 98 -3.06 -24.49 -1.05
C TYR A 98 -2.25 -23.21 -0.72
N PHE A 99 -1.01 -23.39 -0.23
CA PHE A 99 -0.15 -22.27 0.14
C PHE A 99 0.22 -21.39 -1.06
N ALA A 100 0.42 -22.00 -2.23
CA ALA A 100 0.67 -21.28 -3.48
C ALA A 100 -0.49 -20.37 -3.91
N ALA A 101 -1.72 -20.76 -3.61
CA ALA A 101 -2.90 -19.92 -3.84
C ALA A 101 -3.10 -18.87 -2.73
N LEU A 102 -2.77 -19.23 -1.48
CA LEU A 102 -2.97 -18.37 -0.32
C LEU A 102 -2.07 -17.13 -0.34
N VAL A 103 -0.81 -17.27 -0.73
CA VAL A 103 0.19 -16.17 -0.73
C VAL A 103 -0.25 -14.98 -1.62
N PRO A 104 -0.59 -15.16 -2.90
CA PRO A 104 -1.07 -14.04 -3.72
C PRO A 104 -2.44 -13.51 -3.28
N TRP A 105 -3.31 -14.38 -2.76
CA TRP A 105 -4.62 -13.97 -2.25
C TRP A 105 -4.49 -13.06 -1.02
N THR A 106 -3.66 -13.42 -0.06
CA THR A 106 -3.44 -12.60 1.16
C THR A 106 -2.84 -11.25 0.81
N TYR A 107 -1.89 -11.22 -0.13
CA TYR A 107 -1.34 -9.96 -0.64
C TYR A 107 -2.43 -9.09 -1.28
N PHE A 108 -3.20 -9.63 -2.21
CA PHE A 108 -4.25 -8.90 -2.91
C PHE A 108 -5.30 -8.32 -1.94
N SER A 109 -5.79 -9.16 -1.02
CA SER A 109 -6.77 -8.75 -0.02
C SER A 109 -6.24 -7.64 0.87
N TYR A 110 -4.98 -7.75 1.31
CA TYR A 110 -4.30 -6.73 2.10
C TYR A 110 -4.14 -5.42 1.34
N ALA A 111 -3.59 -5.47 0.12
CA ALA A 111 -3.37 -4.29 -0.72
C ALA A 111 -4.68 -3.56 -1.01
N LEU A 112 -5.74 -4.30 -1.33
CA LEU A 112 -7.07 -3.76 -1.58
C LEU A 112 -7.63 -3.06 -0.33
N GLN A 113 -7.58 -3.71 0.83
CA GLN A 113 -8.09 -3.16 2.09
C GLN A 113 -7.34 -1.89 2.51
N MET A 114 -6.01 -1.91 2.46
CA MET A 114 -5.19 -0.75 2.83
C MET A 114 -5.39 0.42 1.86
N THR A 115 -5.43 0.16 0.56
CA THR A 115 -5.67 1.22 -0.45
C THR A 115 -7.05 1.84 -0.28
N THR A 116 -8.08 1.04 0.05
CA THR A 116 -9.45 1.54 0.28
C THR A 116 -9.54 2.49 1.47
N ASN A 117 -8.80 2.24 2.54
CA ASN A 117 -8.87 3.03 3.78
C ASN A 117 -7.86 4.16 3.85
N VAL A 118 -6.83 4.16 2.99
CA VAL A 118 -5.66 5.05 3.10
C VAL A 118 -5.98 6.54 3.15
N VAL A 119 -6.99 7.01 2.41
CA VAL A 119 -7.39 8.42 2.37
C VAL A 119 -8.04 8.82 3.69
N VAL A 120 -8.86 7.96 4.24
CA VAL A 120 -9.57 8.18 5.50
C VAL A 120 -8.59 8.16 6.69
N ASP A 121 -7.67 7.20 6.70
CA ASP A 121 -6.71 7.04 7.79
C ASP A 121 -5.67 8.18 7.82
N ASN A 122 -5.36 8.78 6.66
CA ASN A 122 -4.39 9.86 6.55
C ASN A 122 -5.01 11.24 6.31
N GLN A 123 -6.28 11.48 6.66
CA GLN A 123 -6.97 12.76 6.45
C GLN A 123 -6.19 13.96 7.01
N ARG A 124 -5.65 13.84 8.23
CA ARG A 124 -4.88 14.91 8.88
C ARG A 124 -3.60 15.26 8.13
N LEU A 125 -3.00 14.31 7.45
CA LEU A 125 -1.79 14.51 6.67
C LEU A 125 -2.12 15.20 5.34
N ILE A 126 -3.18 14.76 4.66
CA ILE A 126 -3.63 15.29 3.38
C ILE A 126 -4.06 16.76 3.48
N THR A 127 -4.59 17.17 4.64
CA THR A 127 -5.06 18.55 4.88
C THR A 127 -3.96 19.53 5.28
N LYS A 128 -2.82 19.02 5.80
CA LYS A 128 -1.75 19.88 6.34
C LYS A 128 -0.54 20.01 5.41
N VAL A 129 -0.29 19.04 4.55
CA VAL A 129 0.91 18.97 3.71
C VAL A 129 0.50 18.75 2.25
N TYR A 130 1.07 19.55 1.35
CA TYR A 130 0.87 19.36 -0.09
C TYR A 130 1.83 18.31 -0.63
N PHE A 131 1.27 17.20 -1.13
CA PHE A 131 1.97 16.15 -1.87
C PHE A 131 1.01 15.44 -2.83
N PRO A 132 1.50 14.76 -3.86
CA PRO A 132 0.65 13.99 -4.78
C PRO A 132 -0.12 12.90 -4.03
N ARG A 133 -1.46 12.97 -4.04
CA ARG A 133 -2.33 12.07 -3.26
C ARG A 133 -2.17 10.59 -3.61
N LEU A 134 -1.67 10.28 -4.81
CA LEU A 134 -1.40 8.93 -5.29
C LEU A 134 -0.26 8.23 -4.52
N ILE A 135 0.61 8.98 -3.85
CA ILE A 135 1.72 8.40 -3.07
C ILE A 135 1.21 7.49 -1.95
N LEU A 136 0.12 7.87 -1.27
CA LEU A 136 -0.44 7.10 -0.17
C LEU A 136 -0.95 5.72 -0.59
N PRO A 137 -1.84 5.58 -1.59
CA PRO A 137 -2.29 4.25 -2.03
C PRO A 137 -1.17 3.40 -2.60
N ILE A 138 -0.23 4.00 -3.33
CA ILE A 138 0.93 3.29 -3.87
C ILE A 138 1.82 2.78 -2.73
N SER A 139 2.11 3.61 -1.71
CA SER A 139 2.92 3.19 -0.56
C SER A 139 2.28 2.04 0.22
N SER A 140 0.96 2.08 0.41
CA SER A 140 0.21 1.02 1.09
C SER A 140 0.26 -0.31 0.32
N ALA A 141 0.11 -0.27 -1.00
CA ALA A 141 0.23 -1.48 -1.83
C ALA A 141 1.66 -2.03 -1.83
N LEU A 142 2.67 -1.16 -1.92
CA LEU A 142 4.09 -1.56 -1.89
C LEU A 142 4.51 -2.13 -0.53
N SER A 143 3.97 -1.62 0.58
CA SER A 143 4.27 -2.15 1.91
C SER A 143 3.84 -3.61 2.07
N GLY A 144 2.75 -4.03 1.40
CA GLY A 144 2.28 -5.42 1.37
C GLY A 144 3.21 -6.37 0.61
N LEU A 145 4.05 -5.87 -0.29
CA LEU A 145 5.02 -6.72 -1.01
C LEU A 145 6.06 -7.34 -0.08
N VAL A 146 6.34 -6.74 1.07
CA VAL A 146 7.23 -7.30 2.08
C VAL A 146 6.64 -8.59 2.65
N ASP A 147 5.35 -8.59 3.01
CA ASP A 147 4.64 -9.77 3.51
C ASP A 147 4.53 -10.85 2.42
N PHE A 148 4.27 -10.41 1.18
CA PHE A 148 4.26 -11.31 0.02
C PHE A 148 5.64 -11.99 -0.17
N ALA A 149 6.73 -11.21 -0.08
CA ALA A 149 8.09 -11.76 -0.22
C ALA A 149 8.40 -12.78 0.88
N ILE A 150 8.00 -12.54 2.13
CA ILE A 150 8.16 -13.50 3.23
C ILE A 150 7.34 -14.77 2.94
N GLY A 151 6.07 -14.62 2.57
CA GLY A 151 5.21 -15.74 2.21
C GLY A 151 5.76 -16.54 1.01
N PHE A 152 6.33 -15.85 0.04
CA PHE A 152 6.96 -16.48 -1.13
C PHE A 152 8.22 -17.27 -0.76
N VAL A 153 9.06 -16.77 0.16
CA VAL A 153 10.22 -17.50 0.69
C VAL A 153 9.77 -18.78 1.40
N VAL A 154 8.71 -18.71 2.21
CA VAL A 154 8.14 -19.89 2.87
C VAL A 154 7.60 -20.89 1.83
N LEU A 155 6.93 -20.43 0.80
CA LEU A 155 6.46 -21.26 -0.32
C LEU A 155 7.63 -21.94 -1.03
N ALA A 156 8.72 -21.21 -1.30
CA ALA A 156 9.92 -21.77 -1.93
C ALA A 156 10.55 -22.86 -1.07
N ILE A 157 10.63 -22.67 0.26
CA ILE A 157 11.12 -23.67 1.20
C ILE A 157 10.26 -24.95 1.13
N PHE A 158 8.94 -24.82 1.16
CA PHE A 158 8.05 -25.97 1.03
C PHE A 158 8.21 -26.68 -0.32
N THR A 159 8.29 -25.92 -1.42
CA THR A 159 8.48 -26.49 -2.77
C THR A 159 9.75 -27.34 -2.84
N VAL A 160 10.85 -26.84 -2.27
CA VAL A 160 12.12 -27.58 -2.21
C VAL A 160 12.02 -28.79 -1.28
N ALA A 161 11.42 -28.64 -0.09
CA ALA A 161 11.28 -29.72 0.89
C ALA A 161 10.44 -30.90 0.38
N TYR A 162 9.45 -30.62 -0.47
CA TYR A 162 8.64 -31.67 -1.13
C TYR A 162 9.25 -32.17 -2.45
N GLY A 163 10.45 -31.71 -2.84
CA GLY A 163 11.15 -32.16 -4.05
C GLY A 163 10.46 -31.74 -5.36
N ILE A 164 9.59 -30.72 -5.32
CA ILE A 164 8.87 -30.24 -6.49
C ILE A 164 9.80 -29.38 -7.33
N ARG A 165 9.96 -29.71 -8.60
CA ARG A 165 10.76 -28.89 -9.52
C ARG A 165 9.93 -27.72 -10.05
N PRO A 166 10.40 -26.45 -9.92
CA PRO A 166 9.71 -25.31 -10.49
C PRO A 166 9.64 -25.45 -12.02
N THR A 167 8.45 -25.30 -12.57
CA THR A 167 8.22 -25.36 -14.01
C THR A 167 8.46 -23.97 -14.62
N LEU A 168 8.68 -23.87 -15.93
CA LEU A 168 8.77 -22.60 -16.67
C LEU A 168 7.57 -21.67 -16.42
N ALA A 169 6.43 -22.22 -16.03
CA ALA A 169 5.27 -21.45 -15.60
C ALA A 169 5.54 -20.52 -14.40
N ALA A 170 6.53 -20.84 -13.55
CA ALA A 170 6.94 -19.96 -12.45
C ALA A 170 7.47 -18.59 -12.94
N LEU A 171 7.94 -18.50 -14.18
CA LEU A 171 8.38 -17.25 -14.80
C LEU A 171 7.24 -16.24 -15.01
N TRP A 172 6.00 -16.70 -15.07
CA TRP A 172 4.80 -15.83 -15.15
C TRP A 172 4.42 -15.19 -13.81
N LEU A 173 5.00 -15.65 -12.70
CA LEU A 173 4.67 -15.16 -11.35
C LEU A 173 4.85 -13.64 -11.19
N PRO A 174 5.95 -13.00 -11.64
CA PRO A 174 6.09 -11.55 -11.55
C PRO A 174 5.04 -10.80 -12.39
N ALA A 175 4.62 -11.32 -13.53
CA ALA A 175 3.57 -10.72 -14.36
C ALA A 175 2.21 -10.80 -13.65
N LEU A 176 1.89 -11.94 -13.03
CA LEU A 176 0.67 -12.12 -12.25
C LEU A 176 0.67 -11.24 -10.99
N LEU A 177 1.83 -11.08 -10.33
CA LEU A 177 1.98 -10.18 -9.20
C LEU A 177 1.76 -8.72 -9.63
N ALA A 178 2.36 -8.29 -10.74
CA ALA A 178 2.13 -6.96 -11.29
C ALA A 178 0.64 -6.73 -11.60
N LEU A 179 -0.03 -7.71 -12.21
CA LEU A 179 -1.47 -7.65 -12.45
C LEU A 179 -2.26 -7.49 -11.15
N ALA A 180 -1.92 -8.25 -10.11
CA ALA A 180 -2.55 -8.15 -8.79
C ALA A 180 -2.35 -6.76 -8.16
N VAL A 181 -1.14 -6.18 -8.27
CA VAL A 181 -0.85 -4.81 -7.80
C VAL A 181 -1.72 -3.80 -8.54
N PHE A 182 -1.76 -3.85 -9.87
CA PHE A 182 -2.54 -2.90 -10.68
C PHE A 182 -4.04 -3.02 -10.42
N THR A 183 -4.56 -4.22 -10.31
CA THR A 183 -5.99 -4.44 -10.00
C THR A 183 -6.33 -3.98 -8.58
N ALA A 184 -5.50 -4.27 -7.59
CA ALA A 184 -5.69 -3.82 -6.22
C ALA A 184 -5.65 -2.28 -6.10
N LEU A 185 -4.72 -1.61 -6.82
CA LEU A 185 -4.65 -0.16 -6.87
C LEU A 185 -5.86 0.44 -7.59
N GLY A 186 -6.24 -0.09 -8.75
CA GLY A 186 -7.37 0.43 -9.55
C GLY A 186 -8.70 0.34 -8.78
N VAL A 187 -9.02 -0.85 -8.31
CA VAL A 187 -10.24 -1.10 -7.53
C VAL A 187 -10.18 -0.40 -6.16
N GLY A 188 -9.03 -0.45 -5.49
CA GLY A 188 -8.81 0.19 -4.19
C GLY A 188 -8.96 1.71 -4.24
N LEU A 189 -8.45 2.38 -5.28
CA LEU A 189 -8.65 3.82 -5.48
C LEU A 189 -10.12 4.18 -5.68
N TRP A 190 -10.85 3.40 -6.47
CA TRP A 190 -12.27 3.59 -6.66
C TRP A 190 -13.05 3.41 -5.36
N LEU A 191 -12.80 2.34 -4.62
CA LEU A 191 -13.39 2.11 -3.32
C LEU A 191 -12.98 3.16 -2.28
N SER A 192 -11.75 3.67 -2.34
CA SER A 192 -11.27 4.74 -1.47
C SER A 192 -12.04 6.05 -1.69
N ALA A 193 -12.36 6.38 -2.94
CA ALA A 193 -13.20 7.53 -3.25
C ALA A 193 -14.62 7.37 -2.70
N LEU A 194 -15.22 6.18 -2.85
CA LEU A 194 -16.53 5.87 -2.27
C LEU A 194 -16.49 5.93 -0.73
N ASN A 195 -15.49 5.34 -0.10
CA ASN A 195 -15.34 5.34 1.35
C ASN A 195 -15.22 6.77 1.91
N ALA A 196 -14.49 7.65 1.22
CA ALA A 196 -14.39 9.06 1.59
C ALA A 196 -15.75 9.78 1.47
N LEU A 197 -16.53 9.53 0.41
CA LEU A 197 -17.84 10.13 0.20
C LEU A 197 -18.87 9.67 1.25
N TYR A 198 -18.94 8.37 1.52
CA TYR A 198 -19.92 7.83 2.48
C TYR A 198 -19.62 8.23 3.92
N ARG A 199 -18.35 8.32 4.32
CA ARG A 199 -17.98 8.82 5.65
C ARG A 199 -18.28 10.31 5.82
N CYS A 200 -18.15 11.12 4.78
CA CYS A 200 -18.56 12.53 4.82
C CYS A 200 -20.07 12.67 5.13
N LEU A 201 -20.91 11.77 4.60
CA LEU A 201 -22.34 11.72 4.88
C LEU A 201 -22.66 11.30 6.32
N LEU A 202 -21.90 10.38 6.90
CA LEU A 202 -22.06 9.93 8.28
C LEU A 202 -21.70 11.00 9.33
N TYR A 203 -20.73 11.87 9.01
CA TYR A 203 -20.39 13.01 9.88
C TYR A 203 -21.32 14.21 9.75
N THR A 204 -22.13 14.26 8.69
CA THR A 204 -23.11 15.36 8.45
C THR A 204 -24.48 15.03 9.08
N SER A 205 -24.67 13.81 9.57
CA SER A 205 -25.87 13.46 10.32
C SER A 205 -25.79 14.12 11.72
N PRO A 206 -26.77 14.96 12.09
CA PRO A 206 -26.76 15.64 13.39
C PRO A 206 -26.71 14.60 14.51
N SER A 207 -25.78 14.77 15.43
CA SER A 207 -25.71 13.98 16.65
C SER A 207 -27.03 14.09 17.40
N PRO A 208 -27.69 13.01 17.84
CA PRO A 208 -28.92 13.09 18.62
C PRO A 208 -28.72 13.65 20.03
N ARG A 209 -27.70 14.48 20.24
CA ARG A 209 -27.34 15.09 21.53
C ARG A 209 -27.36 16.63 21.53
N ASP A 210 -27.90 17.27 20.50
CA ASP A 210 -28.17 18.71 20.51
C ASP A 210 -29.65 18.98 20.63
#